data_700ffd59624571190cb067c120210cb0
#
_entry.id   700ffd59624571190cb067c120210cb0
#
_cell.length_a   1.000
_cell.length_b   1.000
_cell.length_c   1.000
_cell.angle_alpha   90.00
_cell.angle_beta   90.00
_cell.angle_gamma   90.00
#
_symmetry.space_group_name_H-M   'P 1'
#
loop_
_entity.id
_entity.type
_entity.pdbx_description
1 polymer ?
#
loop_
_entity_poly.entity_id
_entity_poly.type
_entity_poly.pdbx_seq_one_letter_code
_entity_poly.pdbx_strand_id
1 'polypeptide(L)'
;MERRSYQAKHLLNAESIIIANYIKYETLGEMTNLAFANSDATSVNIYIDLYQIFRKMYRNDIAVGDRSSVAATIVNLCGHYRAFYKKYYGVHARIFIIQTSGPMTRSEHFYPEYNHTNTEKMVLAEMITTFMLQNCAILKELCKYIPDVYYIQAPFETATIIYTQIQDQYTKGNYDPNIILSTSQLQFIIPSLTQTQTVVFKHRWVNGMINYTIIDQMNGMMEYLRSLKLSDRTIDSASIISPKMLGLFMALTRYSSRDLYSILNVSSTVKLLVKLIAEGQLPNTYISDKELLRSILSTSISQDEFELIWNRYRAIDIVYQSELYKQSEYYADKSWDVNLQDPDMVKLLNEKYFRSNPLDLDRL
;
A
#
# COMPACT_ATOMS: atom_id res chain seq x y z
N MET A 1 10.95 3.66 -43.33
CA MET A 1 10.47 4.15 -42.01
C MET A 1 8.99 3.81 -41.91
N GLU A 2 8.67 2.63 -41.45
CA GLU A 2 7.29 2.19 -41.26
C GLU A 2 6.75 2.81 -39.96
N ARG A 3 5.74 3.66 -40.10
CA ARG A 3 4.93 4.12 -39.00
C ARG A 3 4.20 2.91 -38.42
N ARG A 4 4.67 2.36 -37.28
CA ARG A 4 3.91 1.42 -36.52
C ARG A 4 2.57 2.08 -36.20
N SER A 5 1.50 1.55 -36.77
CA SER A 5 0.14 1.93 -36.45
C SER A 5 -0.02 1.71 -34.93
N TYR A 6 -0.23 2.79 -34.20
CA TYR A 6 -0.74 2.70 -32.84
C TYR A 6 -2.12 2.03 -32.98
N GLN A 7 -2.19 0.72 -32.72
CA GLN A 7 -3.46 0.08 -32.46
C GLN A 7 -4.14 0.91 -31.36
N ALA A 8 -5.38 1.33 -31.62
CA ALA A 8 -6.18 2.07 -30.68
C ALA A 8 -6.12 1.31 -29.35
N LYS A 9 -5.40 1.85 -28.37
CA LYS A 9 -5.47 1.36 -27.01
C LYS A 9 -6.95 1.46 -26.65
N HIS A 10 -7.58 0.33 -26.39
CA HIS A 10 -8.91 0.35 -25.82
C HIS A 10 -8.87 1.31 -24.64
N LEU A 11 -9.58 2.43 -24.76
CA LEU A 11 -9.71 3.40 -23.69
C LEU A 11 -10.38 2.65 -22.54
N LEU A 12 -9.56 2.19 -21.61
CA LEU A 12 -10.07 1.59 -20.38
C LEU A 12 -10.80 2.72 -19.63
N ASN A 13 -12.09 2.58 -19.44
CA ASN A 13 -12.83 3.50 -18.59
C ASN A 13 -12.46 3.25 -17.11
N ALA A 14 -12.83 4.17 -16.23
CA ALA A 14 -12.54 4.08 -14.81
C ALA A 14 -13.01 2.76 -14.20
N GLU A 15 -14.20 2.30 -14.58
CA GLU A 15 -14.78 1.03 -14.15
C GLU A 15 -13.92 -0.16 -14.55
N SER A 16 -13.45 -0.21 -15.79
CA SER A 16 -12.58 -1.28 -16.27
C SER A 16 -11.28 -1.38 -15.47
N ILE A 17 -10.70 -0.24 -15.03
CA ILE A 17 -9.51 -0.24 -14.20
C ILE A 17 -9.81 -0.75 -12.79
N ILE A 18 -10.93 -0.37 -12.22
CA ILE A 18 -11.34 -0.84 -10.89
C ILE A 18 -11.66 -2.34 -10.97
N ILE A 19 -12.42 -2.78 -11.98
CA ILE A 19 -12.72 -4.19 -12.22
C ILE A 19 -11.44 -5.01 -12.43
N ALA A 20 -10.42 -4.44 -13.07
CA ALA A 20 -9.11 -5.10 -13.22
C ALA A 20 -8.39 -5.35 -11.87
N ASN A 21 -8.84 -4.76 -10.76
CA ASN A 21 -8.36 -5.09 -9.42
C ASN A 21 -9.20 -6.18 -8.73
N TYR A 22 -10.29 -6.65 -9.35
CA TYR A 22 -11.04 -7.79 -8.84
C TYR A 22 -10.19 -9.04 -8.99
N ILE A 23 -9.92 -9.69 -7.87
CA ILE A 23 -9.28 -11.00 -7.88
C ILE A 23 -10.39 -12.02 -8.10
N LYS A 24 -10.24 -12.88 -9.11
CA LYS A 24 -11.21 -13.97 -9.35
C LYS A 24 -11.31 -14.85 -8.11
N TYR A 25 -12.48 -15.38 -7.83
CA TYR A 25 -12.74 -16.21 -6.64
C TYR A 25 -11.80 -17.40 -6.51
N GLU A 26 -11.48 -18.08 -7.61
CA GLU A 26 -10.54 -19.19 -7.62
C GLU A 26 -9.14 -18.73 -7.14
N THR A 27 -8.61 -17.70 -7.77
CA THR A 27 -7.30 -17.13 -7.40
C THR A 27 -7.28 -16.57 -5.99
N LEU A 28 -8.37 -15.88 -5.58
CA LEU A 28 -8.51 -15.35 -4.23
C LEU A 28 -8.52 -16.48 -3.19
N GLY A 29 -9.20 -17.59 -3.49
CA GLY A 29 -9.22 -18.80 -2.67
C GLY A 29 -7.84 -19.42 -2.52
N GLU A 30 -7.12 -19.63 -3.61
CA GLU A 30 -5.76 -20.16 -3.60
C GLU A 30 -4.84 -19.28 -2.75
N MET A 31 -4.86 -17.95 -2.97
CA MET A 31 -4.03 -17.00 -2.22
C MET A 31 -4.40 -16.97 -0.74
N THR A 32 -5.69 -17.03 -0.41
CA THR A 32 -6.17 -17.06 0.99
C THR A 32 -5.73 -18.35 1.67
N ASN A 33 -5.87 -19.50 1.02
CA ASN A 33 -5.42 -20.78 1.58
C ASN A 33 -3.91 -20.81 1.82
N LEU A 34 -3.12 -20.28 0.90
CA LEU A 34 -1.67 -20.17 1.08
C LEU A 34 -1.29 -19.22 2.24
N ALA A 35 -2.03 -18.12 2.38
CA ALA A 35 -1.74 -17.12 3.39
C ALA A 35 -2.23 -17.50 4.79
N PHE A 36 -3.37 -18.21 4.91
CA PHE A 36 -4.10 -18.41 6.17
C PHE A 36 -4.53 -19.87 6.41
N ALA A 37 -3.80 -20.84 5.90
CA ALA A 37 -4.17 -22.27 5.92
C ALA A 37 -4.55 -22.84 7.30
N ASN A 38 -4.13 -22.20 8.39
CA ASN A 38 -4.34 -22.66 9.77
C ASN A 38 -4.95 -21.55 10.66
N SER A 39 -5.72 -20.64 10.08
CA SER A 39 -6.34 -19.55 10.86
C SER A 39 -7.74 -19.94 11.33
N ASP A 40 -7.98 -19.90 12.63
CA ASP A 40 -9.32 -20.03 13.25
C ASP A 40 -10.06 -18.68 13.32
N ALA A 41 -9.64 -17.70 12.49
CA ALA A 41 -10.20 -16.36 12.53
C ALA A 41 -11.68 -16.34 12.12
N THR A 42 -12.47 -15.54 12.82
CA THR A 42 -13.88 -15.28 12.51
C THR A 42 -14.07 -14.09 11.57
N SER A 43 -13.04 -13.30 11.39
CA SER A 43 -13.02 -12.13 10.51
C SER A 43 -11.68 -11.99 9.79
N VAL A 44 -11.67 -11.18 8.73
CA VAL A 44 -10.48 -10.79 7.98
C VAL A 44 -10.51 -9.29 7.73
N ASN A 45 -9.37 -8.61 7.88
CA ASN A 45 -9.23 -7.20 7.55
C ASN A 45 -8.64 -7.05 6.16
N ILE A 46 -9.28 -6.26 5.29
CA ILE A 46 -8.82 -6.01 3.93
C ILE A 46 -8.54 -4.53 3.76
N TYR A 47 -7.31 -4.19 3.42
CA TYR A 47 -6.85 -2.82 3.20
C TYR A 47 -6.67 -2.57 1.71
N ILE A 48 -7.39 -1.58 1.17
CA ILE A 48 -7.37 -1.21 -0.24
C ILE A 48 -6.65 0.12 -0.40
N ASP A 49 -5.50 0.10 -1.08
CA ASP A 49 -4.72 1.30 -1.42
C ASP A 49 -5.32 1.98 -2.66
N LEU A 50 -6.13 3.01 -2.46
CA LEU A 50 -6.78 3.74 -3.56
C LEU A 50 -5.80 4.48 -4.46
N TYR A 51 -4.68 4.96 -3.95
CA TYR A 51 -3.72 5.71 -4.75
C TYR A 51 -3.23 4.90 -5.96
N GLN A 52 -3.00 3.60 -5.78
CA GLN A 52 -2.54 2.74 -6.87
C GLN A 52 -3.62 2.55 -7.94
N ILE A 53 -4.89 2.49 -7.56
CA ILE A 53 -6.02 2.42 -8.49
C ILE A 53 -6.10 3.71 -9.32
N PHE A 54 -6.16 4.86 -8.65
CA PHE A 54 -6.33 6.15 -9.31
C PHE A 54 -5.11 6.58 -10.12
N ARG A 55 -3.89 6.21 -9.71
CA ARG A 55 -2.68 6.45 -10.50
C ARG A 55 -2.74 5.78 -11.87
N LYS A 56 -3.31 4.58 -11.96
CA LYS A 56 -3.53 3.90 -13.24
C LYS A 56 -4.58 4.61 -14.08
N MET A 57 -5.68 5.02 -13.47
CA MET A 57 -6.73 5.78 -14.14
C MET A 57 -6.17 7.05 -14.77
N TYR A 58 -5.49 7.86 -13.98
CA TYR A 58 -4.91 9.13 -14.43
C TYR A 58 -3.91 8.95 -15.58
N ARG A 59 -2.99 7.98 -15.47
CA ARG A 59 -1.96 7.72 -16.50
C ARG A 59 -2.50 7.26 -17.85
N ASN A 60 -3.73 6.79 -17.89
CA ASN A 60 -4.36 6.35 -19.14
C ASN A 60 -5.31 7.41 -19.72
N ASP A 61 -5.20 8.67 -19.28
CA ASP A 61 -6.05 9.80 -19.71
C ASP A 61 -7.56 9.46 -19.63
N ILE A 62 -7.92 8.72 -18.58
CA ILE A 62 -9.30 8.31 -18.42
C ILE A 62 -10.11 9.50 -17.95
N ALA A 63 -10.90 10.03 -18.84
CA ALA A 63 -11.93 10.99 -18.49
C ALA A 63 -12.94 10.29 -17.58
N VAL A 64 -12.94 10.64 -16.30
CA VAL A 64 -13.99 10.20 -15.39
C VAL A 64 -15.20 11.09 -15.63
N GLY A 65 -16.02 10.69 -16.58
CA GLY A 65 -17.24 11.40 -16.91
C GLY A 65 -18.30 11.32 -15.80
N ASP A 66 -18.37 10.21 -15.12
CA ASP A 66 -19.33 9.96 -14.04
C ASP A 66 -18.61 9.53 -12.75
N ARG A 67 -18.55 10.44 -11.77
CA ARG A 67 -17.94 10.21 -10.46
C ARG A 67 -18.71 9.20 -9.62
N SER A 68 -20.01 9.09 -9.82
CA SER A 68 -20.85 8.14 -9.11
C SER A 68 -20.57 6.71 -9.54
N SER A 69 -20.28 6.50 -10.82
CA SER A 69 -19.88 5.21 -11.37
C SER A 69 -18.57 4.69 -10.73
N VAL A 70 -17.59 5.56 -10.52
CA VAL A 70 -16.34 5.22 -9.82
C VAL A 70 -16.61 4.74 -8.39
N ALA A 71 -17.40 5.52 -7.64
CA ALA A 71 -17.75 5.17 -6.27
C ALA A 71 -18.52 3.85 -6.20
N ALA A 72 -19.52 3.65 -7.07
CA ALA A 72 -20.29 2.41 -7.15
C ALA A 72 -19.39 1.20 -7.45
N THR A 73 -18.45 1.33 -8.38
CA THR A 73 -17.56 0.23 -8.74
C THR A 73 -16.62 -0.14 -7.58
N ILE A 74 -16.12 0.85 -6.82
CA ILE A 74 -15.30 0.59 -5.63
C ILE A 74 -16.13 -0.09 -4.53
N VAL A 75 -17.34 0.36 -4.30
CA VAL A 75 -18.26 -0.27 -3.33
C VAL A 75 -18.59 -1.71 -3.76
N ASN A 76 -18.84 -1.95 -5.04
CA ASN A 76 -19.06 -3.31 -5.57
C ASN A 76 -17.80 -4.20 -5.43
N LEU A 77 -16.58 -3.61 -5.53
CA LEU A 77 -15.34 -4.33 -5.19
C LEU A 77 -15.32 -4.77 -3.72
N CYS A 78 -15.74 -3.89 -2.81
CA CYS A 78 -15.88 -4.25 -1.39
C CYS A 78 -16.89 -5.39 -1.20
N GLY A 79 -18.06 -5.29 -1.82
CA GLY A 79 -19.08 -6.35 -1.81
C GLY A 79 -18.57 -7.69 -2.36
N HIS A 80 -17.77 -7.67 -3.43
CA HIS A 80 -17.13 -8.84 -4.00
C HIS A 80 -16.26 -9.58 -2.98
N TYR A 81 -15.40 -8.87 -2.25
CA TYR A 81 -14.56 -9.49 -1.22
C TYR A 81 -15.37 -9.97 -0.03
N ARG A 82 -16.33 -9.19 0.46
CA ARG A 82 -17.20 -9.60 1.57
C ARG A 82 -17.98 -10.87 1.24
N ALA A 83 -18.60 -10.91 0.07
CA ALA A 83 -19.36 -12.08 -0.40
C ALA A 83 -18.48 -13.32 -0.53
N PHE A 84 -17.24 -13.15 -1.04
CA PHE A 84 -16.28 -14.23 -1.15
C PHE A 84 -15.95 -14.85 0.22
N TYR A 85 -15.50 -14.03 1.18
CA TYR A 85 -15.08 -14.54 2.47
C TYR A 85 -16.25 -15.15 3.28
N LYS A 86 -17.42 -14.51 3.23
CA LYS A 86 -18.62 -15.07 3.86
C LYS A 86 -19.02 -16.41 3.27
N LYS A 87 -19.02 -16.54 1.93
CA LYS A 87 -19.46 -17.73 1.23
C LYS A 87 -18.52 -18.93 1.38
N TYR A 88 -17.21 -18.70 1.24
CA TYR A 88 -16.22 -19.77 1.14
C TYR A 88 -15.51 -20.09 2.45
N TYR A 89 -15.46 -19.13 3.37
CA TYR A 89 -14.77 -19.27 4.65
C TYR A 89 -15.67 -19.07 5.87
N GLY A 90 -16.88 -18.58 5.69
CA GLY A 90 -17.78 -18.29 6.80
C GLY A 90 -17.35 -17.11 7.67
N VAL A 91 -16.37 -16.31 7.23
CA VAL A 91 -15.79 -15.20 7.99
C VAL A 91 -16.30 -13.84 7.51
N HIS A 92 -16.33 -12.87 8.40
CA HIS A 92 -16.63 -11.49 8.06
C HIS A 92 -15.41 -10.77 7.50
N ALA A 93 -15.59 -10.00 6.42
CA ALA A 93 -14.54 -9.13 5.91
C ALA A 93 -14.81 -7.68 6.30
N ARG A 94 -13.92 -7.08 7.07
CA ARG A 94 -13.85 -5.64 7.33
C ARG A 94 -12.95 -5.00 6.30
N ILE A 95 -13.42 -3.96 5.62
CA ILE A 95 -12.71 -3.36 4.51
C ILE A 95 -12.32 -1.93 4.85
N PHE A 96 -11.05 -1.63 4.73
CA PHE A 96 -10.47 -0.32 4.97
C PHE A 96 -9.99 0.26 3.63
N ILE A 97 -10.68 1.28 3.16
CA ILE A 97 -10.31 2.00 1.96
C ILE A 97 -9.39 3.14 2.36
N ILE A 98 -8.12 3.07 1.94
CA ILE A 98 -7.08 4.00 2.38
C ILE A 98 -6.75 4.98 1.26
N GLN A 99 -6.85 6.26 1.57
CA GLN A 99 -6.47 7.36 0.69
C GLN A 99 -5.46 8.28 1.35
N THR A 100 -4.33 8.51 0.69
CA THR A 100 -3.45 9.63 1.07
C THR A 100 -4.05 10.95 0.57
N SER A 101 -4.06 11.98 1.41
CA SER A 101 -4.64 13.28 1.09
C SER A 101 -3.58 14.38 1.02
N GLY A 102 -2.93 14.50 -0.12
CA GLY A 102 -1.98 15.56 -0.36
C GLY A 102 -0.51 15.12 -0.36
N PRO A 103 0.42 16.07 -0.48
CA PRO A 103 1.84 15.81 -0.40
C PRO A 103 2.17 15.18 0.96
N MET A 104 3.17 14.33 0.98
CA MET A 104 3.60 13.60 2.17
C MET A 104 4.38 14.53 3.10
N THR A 105 3.69 15.53 3.64
CA THR A 105 4.28 16.65 4.39
C THR A 105 5.22 16.20 5.51
N ARG A 106 4.95 15.03 6.10
CA ARG A 106 5.81 14.49 7.17
C ARG A 106 7.09 13.88 6.64
N SER A 107 7.03 13.16 5.53
CA SER A 107 8.23 12.62 4.88
C SER A 107 9.13 13.75 4.35
N GLU A 108 8.54 14.80 3.79
CA GLU A 108 9.23 15.99 3.32
C GLU A 108 9.90 16.77 4.46
N HIS A 109 9.35 16.74 5.68
CA HIS A 109 9.96 17.37 6.84
C HIS A 109 11.33 16.77 7.20
N PHE A 110 11.48 15.45 7.08
CA PHE A 110 12.73 14.75 7.36
C PHE A 110 13.69 14.70 6.18
N TYR A 111 13.14 14.70 4.98
CA TYR A 111 13.92 14.68 3.75
C TYR A 111 13.22 15.56 2.72
N PRO A 112 13.51 16.87 2.73
CA PRO A 112 12.89 17.83 1.81
C PRO A 112 13.05 17.46 0.34
N GLU A 113 14.15 16.80 -0.02
CA GLU A 113 14.41 16.33 -1.39
C GLU A 113 13.62 15.07 -1.78
N TYR A 114 12.90 14.46 -0.86
CA TYR A 114 12.16 13.21 -1.09
C TYR A 114 11.20 13.29 -2.29
N ASN A 115 10.59 14.44 -2.50
CA ASN A 115 9.68 14.70 -3.60
C ASN A 115 10.27 15.61 -4.70
N HIS A 116 11.43 16.26 -4.48
CA HIS A 116 11.99 17.28 -5.39
C HIS A 116 12.75 16.73 -6.60
N THR A 117 12.78 15.44 -6.78
CA THR A 117 13.59 14.77 -7.80
C THR A 117 13.16 15.04 -9.25
N ASN A 118 11.95 15.52 -9.44
CA ASN A 118 11.45 15.88 -10.77
C ASN A 118 10.16 16.68 -10.61
N THR A 119 10.19 17.96 -10.98
CA THR A 119 9.04 18.85 -10.93
C THR A 119 7.83 18.28 -11.67
N GLU A 120 8.04 17.62 -12.81
CA GLU A 120 6.96 16.96 -13.57
C GLU A 120 6.28 15.83 -12.77
N LYS A 121 7.05 15.07 -12.00
CA LYS A 121 6.49 13.98 -11.16
C LYS A 121 5.76 14.52 -9.95
N MET A 122 6.20 15.64 -9.37
CA MET A 122 5.48 16.33 -8.31
C MET A 122 4.13 16.84 -8.79
N VAL A 123 4.13 17.57 -9.91
CA VAL A 123 2.90 18.05 -10.55
C VAL A 123 1.96 16.88 -10.84
N LEU A 124 2.48 15.77 -11.38
CA LEU A 124 1.70 14.58 -11.63
C LEU A 124 1.11 13.97 -10.35
N ALA A 125 1.88 13.89 -9.26
CA ALA A 125 1.40 13.38 -7.98
C ALA A 125 0.30 14.26 -7.39
N GLU A 126 0.45 15.57 -7.45
CA GLU A 126 -0.55 16.54 -7.02
C GLU A 126 -1.83 16.45 -7.86
N MET A 127 -1.69 16.35 -9.19
CA MET A 127 -2.83 16.17 -10.08
C MET A 127 -3.57 14.86 -9.80
N ILE A 128 -2.88 13.76 -9.55
CA ILE A 128 -3.49 12.48 -9.17
C ILE A 128 -4.21 12.62 -7.83
N THR A 129 -3.62 13.28 -6.85
CA THR A 129 -4.23 13.49 -5.55
C THR A 129 -5.49 14.35 -5.66
N THR A 130 -5.43 15.45 -6.41
CA THR A 130 -6.59 16.29 -6.68
C THR A 130 -7.71 15.52 -7.39
N PHE A 131 -7.35 14.72 -8.38
CA PHE A 131 -8.27 13.85 -9.09
C PHE A 131 -8.93 12.82 -8.16
N MET A 132 -8.16 12.21 -7.26
CA MET A 132 -8.68 11.31 -6.23
C MET A 132 -9.67 12.02 -5.30
N LEU A 133 -9.29 13.16 -4.75
CA LEU A 133 -10.12 13.92 -3.82
C LEU A 133 -11.47 14.28 -4.45
N GLN A 134 -11.45 14.70 -5.71
CA GLN A 134 -12.67 15.05 -6.44
C GLN A 134 -13.59 13.85 -6.70
N ASN A 135 -13.02 12.67 -6.95
CA ASN A 135 -13.79 11.47 -7.31
C ASN A 135 -14.21 10.63 -6.11
N CYS A 136 -13.58 10.81 -4.95
CA CYS A 136 -13.84 10.00 -3.76
C CYS A 136 -14.77 10.66 -2.74
N ALA A 137 -15.23 11.89 -2.96
CA ALA A 137 -16.14 12.56 -2.02
C ALA A 137 -17.45 11.76 -1.79
N ILE A 138 -18.03 11.23 -2.86
CA ILE A 138 -19.24 10.37 -2.78
C ILE A 138 -18.91 9.05 -2.08
N LEU A 139 -17.77 8.44 -2.41
CA LEU A 139 -17.33 7.20 -1.79
C LEU A 139 -17.13 7.36 -0.28
N LYS A 140 -16.48 8.45 0.14
CA LYS A 140 -16.28 8.77 1.57
C LYS A 140 -17.61 8.88 2.31
N GLU A 141 -18.59 9.52 1.69
CA GLU A 141 -19.92 9.65 2.30
C GLU A 141 -20.64 8.31 2.37
N LEU A 142 -20.62 7.53 1.29
CA LEU A 142 -21.24 6.20 1.25
C LEU A 142 -20.70 5.24 2.31
N CYS A 143 -19.41 5.24 2.55
CA CYS A 143 -18.79 4.32 3.52
C CYS A 143 -19.34 4.50 4.95
N LYS A 144 -19.92 5.66 5.28
CA LYS A 144 -20.57 5.90 6.57
C LYS A 144 -21.85 5.06 6.77
N TYR A 145 -22.48 4.63 5.67
CA TYR A 145 -23.75 3.89 5.70
C TYR A 145 -23.59 2.40 5.39
N ILE A 146 -22.37 1.95 5.07
CA ILE A 146 -22.11 0.56 4.73
C ILE A 146 -21.41 -0.11 5.91
N PRO A 147 -22.03 -1.11 6.55
CA PRO A 147 -21.40 -1.83 7.66
C PRO A 147 -20.05 -2.44 7.26
N ASP A 148 -19.06 -2.37 8.16
CA ASP A 148 -17.73 -2.96 7.99
C ASP A 148 -16.92 -2.44 6.78
N VAL A 149 -17.30 -1.26 6.22
CA VAL A 149 -16.52 -0.56 5.21
C VAL A 149 -16.13 0.81 5.73
N TYR A 150 -14.85 1.05 5.85
CA TYR A 150 -14.26 2.25 6.44
C TYR A 150 -13.44 3.01 5.41
N TYR A 151 -13.58 4.33 5.38
CA TYR A 151 -12.82 5.20 4.47
C TYR A 151 -11.88 6.10 5.28
N ILE A 152 -10.57 5.88 5.17
CA ILE A 152 -9.55 6.61 5.91
C ILE A 152 -8.77 7.51 4.97
N GLN A 153 -8.70 8.80 5.31
CA GLN A 153 -7.98 9.81 4.54
C GLN A 153 -7.04 10.61 5.44
N ALA A 154 -5.76 10.60 5.11
CA ALA A 154 -4.76 11.37 5.86
C ALA A 154 -3.56 11.74 4.98
N PRO A 155 -2.81 12.83 5.30
CA PRO A 155 -1.63 13.27 4.57
C PRO A 155 -0.38 12.46 4.97
N PHE A 156 -0.51 11.13 4.99
CA PHE A 156 0.56 10.19 5.27
C PHE A 156 0.65 9.14 4.17
N GLU A 157 1.79 8.46 4.07
CA GLU A 157 1.91 7.29 3.19
C GLU A 157 0.85 6.25 3.53
N THR A 158 0.25 5.64 2.51
CA THR A 158 -0.76 4.58 2.72
C THR A 158 -0.21 3.43 3.55
N ALA A 159 1.09 3.12 3.41
CA ALA A 159 1.75 2.11 4.24
C ALA A 159 1.74 2.46 5.73
N THR A 160 1.96 3.72 6.08
CA THR A 160 1.91 4.21 7.47
C THR A 160 0.51 4.09 8.04
N ILE A 161 -0.51 4.52 7.29
CA ILE A 161 -1.91 4.43 7.72
C ILE A 161 -2.30 2.98 7.95
N ILE A 162 -2.01 2.09 6.98
CA ILE A 162 -2.33 0.65 7.07
C ILE A 162 -1.65 0.02 8.30
N TYR A 163 -0.34 0.25 8.45
CA TYR A 163 0.40 -0.28 9.59
C TYR A 163 -0.21 0.19 10.92
N THR A 164 -0.53 1.48 11.03
CA THR A 164 -1.16 2.05 12.23
C THR A 164 -2.51 1.36 12.53
N GLN A 165 -3.34 1.17 11.52
CA GLN A 165 -4.63 0.49 11.69
C GLN A 165 -4.47 -0.97 12.16
N ILE A 166 -3.51 -1.70 11.61
CA ILE A 166 -3.21 -3.08 12.03
C ILE A 166 -2.76 -3.10 13.50
N GLN A 167 -1.86 -2.19 13.89
CA GLN A 167 -1.39 -2.09 15.28
C GLN A 167 -2.53 -1.70 16.23
N ASP A 168 -3.42 -0.81 15.83
CA ASP A 168 -4.57 -0.44 16.64
C ASP A 168 -5.56 -1.60 16.82
N GLN A 169 -5.81 -2.39 15.78
CA GLN A 169 -6.63 -3.58 15.88
C GLN A 169 -5.99 -4.58 16.88
N TYR A 170 -4.67 -4.80 16.75
CA TYR A 170 -3.93 -5.67 17.65
C TYR A 170 -4.01 -5.21 19.11
N THR A 171 -3.79 -3.93 19.37
CA THR A 171 -3.85 -3.38 20.75
C THR A 171 -5.25 -3.44 21.36
N LYS A 172 -6.29 -3.46 20.53
CA LYS A 172 -7.70 -3.67 20.96
C LYS A 172 -8.05 -5.15 21.15
N GLY A 173 -7.08 -6.06 21.01
CA GLY A 173 -7.29 -7.51 21.14
C GLY A 173 -7.86 -8.18 19.89
N ASN A 174 -7.81 -7.50 18.77
CA ASN A 174 -8.22 -8.07 17.50
C ASN A 174 -6.99 -8.66 16.77
N TYR A 175 -6.97 -9.96 16.67
CA TYR A 175 -5.87 -10.74 16.06
C TYR A 175 -6.23 -11.30 14.68
N ASP A 176 -7.29 -10.82 14.07
CA ASP A 176 -7.73 -11.27 12.75
C ASP A 176 -6.65 -11.07 11.68
N PRO A 177 -6.60 -11.96 10.68
CA PRO A 177 -5.67 -11.83 9.56
C PRO A 177 -5.89 -10.54 8.77
N ASN A 178 -4.81 -10.02 8.20
CA ASN A 178 -4.80 -8.80 7.43
C ASN A 178 -4.35 -9.07 5.99
N ILE A 179 -5.11 -8.57 5.03
CA ILE A 179 -4.80 -8.60 3.60
C ILE A 179 -4.65 -7.18 3.10
N ILE A 180 -3.52 -6.88 2.49
CA ILE A 180 -3.24 -5.57 1.90
C ILE A 180 -3.26 -5.71 0.38
N LEU A 181 -4.17 -5.02 -0.29
CA LEU A 181 -4.29 -5.00 -1.75
C LEU A 181 -3.52 -3.79 -2.28
N SER A 182 -2.25 -3.99 -2.64
CA SER A 182 -1.39 -2.91 -3.12
C SER A 182 -0.26 -3.40 -4.01
N THR A 183 0.29 -2.44 -4.78
CA THR A 183 1.52 -2.62 -5.57
C THR A 183 2.67 -1.76 -5.06
N SER A 184 2.48 -1.02 -3.96
CA SER A 184 3.50 -0.17 -3.36
C SER A 184 4.57 -1.01 -2.68
N GLN A 185 5.83 -0.76 -3.03
CA GLN A 185 6.96 -1.51 -2.48
C GLN A 185 7.17 -1.26 -0.98
N LEU A 186 6.82 -0.08 -0.48
CA LEU A 186 6.95 0.24 0.95
C LEU A 186 6.05 -0.65 1.82
N GLN A 187 4.95 -1.14 1.28
CA GLN A 187 4.04 -2.01 2.01
C GLN A 187 4.59 -3.43 2.22
N PHE A 188 5.65 -3.83 1.50
CA PHE A 188 6.26 -5.16 1.64
C PHE A 188 6.94 -5.39 2.99
N ILE A 189 7.22 -4.31 3.73
CA ILE A 189 7.80 -4.43 5.08
C ILE A 189 6.71 -4.72 6.14
N ILE A 190 5.45 -4.33 5.90
CA ILE A 190 4.37 -4.41 6.90
C ILE A 190 4.21 -5.81 7.48
N PRO A 191 4.14 -6.88 6.66
CA PRO A 191 3.97 -8.23 7.21
C PRO A 191 5.06 -8.63 8.22
N SER A 192 6.28 -8.15 8.05
CA SER A 192 7.40 -8.47 8.95
C SER A 192 7.42 -7.64 10.24
N LEU A 193 6.67 -6.54 10.30
CA LEU A 193 6.60 -5.64 11.44
C LEU A 193 5.36 -5.87 12.32
N THR A 194 4.35 -6.56 11.80
CA THR A 194 3.10 -6.79 12.51
C THR A 194 3.14 -8.10 13.31
N GLN A 195 2.40 -8.15 14.42
CA GLN A 195 2.26 -9.33 15.27
C GLN A 195 1.13 -10.25 14.81
N THR A 196 0.16 -9.71 14.05
CA THR A 196 -0.92 -10.48 13.45
C THR A 196 -0.51 -11.00 12.08
N GLN A 197 -1.13 -12.08 11.65
CA GLN A 197 -0.91 -12.64 10.33
C GLN A 197 -1.31 -11.62 9.26
N THR A 198 -0.33 -11.14 8.53
CA THR A 198 -0.49 -10.06 7.54
C THR A 198 0.19 -10.44 6.24
N VAL A 199 -0.51 -10.22 5.13
CA VAL A 199 0.03 -10.45 3.78
C VAL A 199 -0.29 -9.29 2.85
N VAL A 200 0.57 -9.06 1.86
CA VAL A 200 0.31 -8.15 0.75
C VAL A 200 0.01 -8.97 -0.50
N PHE A 201 -1.18 -8.77 -1.06
CA PHE A 201 -1.54 -9.34 -2.36
C PHE A 201 -1.13 -8.35 -3.44
N LYS A 202 0.00 -8.64 -4.09
CA LYS A 202 0.57 -7.86 -5.17
C LYS A 202 0.16 -8.45 -6.50
N HIS A 203 -0.45 -7.66 -7.36
CA HIS A 203 -0.70 -8.05 -8.73
C HIS A 203 0.32 -7.43 -9.69
N ARG A 204 0.67 -8.17 -10.72
CA ARG A 204 1.58 -7.75 -11.78
C ARG A 204 1.06 -8.18 -13.14
N TRP A 205 1.04 -7.27 -14.09
CA TRP A 205 0.76 -7.60 -15.49
C TRP A 205 2.02 -8.17 -16.15
N VAL A 206 1.90 -9.38 -16.66
CA VAL A 206 2.96 -10.05 -17.41
C VAL A 206 2.33 -10.67 -18.65
N ASN A 207 2.79 -10.26 -19.83
CA ASN A 207 2.32 -10.79 -21.14
C ASN A 207 0.79 -10.78 -21.30
N GLY A 208 0.11 -9.72 -20.84
CA GLY A 208 -1.35 -9.59 -20.94
C GLY A 208 -2.14 -10.37 -19.89
N MET A 209 -1.46 -11.10 -19.00
CA MET A 209 -2.09 -11.79 -17.88
C MET A 209 -1.77 -11.12 -16.54
N ILE A 210 -2.68 -11.23 -15.59
CA ILE A 210 -2.46 -10.77 -14.23
C ILE A 210 -1.90 -11.94 -13.42
N ASN A 211 -0.69 -11.77 -12.93
CA ASN A 211 -0.07 -12.67 -11.97
C ASN A 211 -0.14 -12.06 -10.58
N TYR A 212 -0.41 -12.89 -9.59
CA TYR A 212 -0.46 -12.51 -8.20
C TYR A 212 0.72 -13.08 -7.45
N THR A 213 1.23 -12.30 -6.50
CA THR A 213 2.29 -12.73 -5.58
C THR A 213 1.85 -12.39 -4.17
N ILE A 214 1.99 -13.35 -3.27
CA ILE A 214 1.76 -13.14 -1.84
C ILE A 214 3.08 -12.72 -1.22
N ILE A 215 3.05 -11.60 -0.48
CA ILE A 215 4.18 -11.13 0.30
C ILE A 215 3.81 -11.27 1.77
N ASP A 216 4.56 -12.08 2.47
CA ASP A 216 4.42 -12.41 3.87
C ASP A 216 5.58 -11.86 4.73
N GLN A 217 5.61 -12.26 5.99
CA GLN A 217 6.65 -11.84 6.94
C GLN A 217 8.07 -12.26 6.56
N MET A 218 8.26 -13.25 5.65
CA MET A 218 9.55 -13.81 5.33
C MET A 218 10.10 -13.32 3.98
N ASN A 219 9.24 -13.03 3.00
CA ASN A 219 9.68 -12.85 1.61
C ASN A 219 9.70 -11.38 1.14
N GLY A 220 9.32 -10.40 1.99
CA GLY A 220 9.19 -9.00 1.58
C GLY A 220 10.47 -8.40 0.98
N MET A 221 11.65 -8.70 1.53
CA MET A 221 12.94 -8.26 0.99
C MET A 221 13.20 -8.86 -0.39
N MET A 222 12.99 -10.17 -0.53
CA MET A 222 13.24 -10.87 -1.78
C MET A 222 12.33 -10.37 -2.91
N GLU A 223 11.04 -10.16 -2.60
CA GLU A 223 10.08 -9.63 -3.57
C GLU A 223 10.38 -8.18 -3.97
N TYR A 224 10.92 -7.39 -3.04
CA TYR A 224 11.44 -6.06 -3.37
C TYR A 224 12.60 -6.15 -4.37
N LEU A 225 13.61 -6.98 -4.08
CA LEU A 225 14.79 -7.15 -4.94
C LEU A 225 14.43 -7.70 -6.33
N ARG A 226 13.50 -8.67 -6.40
CA ARG A 226 12.95 -9.15 -7.69
C ARG A 226 12.29 -8.02 -8.48
N SER A 227 11.62 -7.09 -7.79
CA SER A 227 10.99 -5.94 -8.46
C SER A 227 12.01 -4.99 -9.10
N LEU A 228 13.25 -4.98 -8.65
CA LEU A 228 14.38 -4.22 -9.20
C LEU A 228 15.06 -4.92 -10.38
N LYS A 229 14.59 -6.12 -10.77
CA LYS A 229 15.13 -6.93 -11.88
C LYS A 229 16.61 -7.26 -11.73
N LEU A 230 17.03 -7.58 -10.51
CA LEU A 230 18.40 -8.02 -10.21
C LEU A 230 18.65 -9.45 -10.67
N SER A 231 19.94 -9.83 -10.76
CA SER A 231 20.32 -11.21 -11.02
C SER A 231 19.96 -12.12 -9.84
N ASP A 232 19.59 -13.37 -10.12
CA ASP A 232 19.25 -14.36 -9.10
C ASP A 232 20.37 -14.50 -8.08
N ARG A 233 21.64 -14.49 -8.52
CA ARG A 233 22.81 -14.54 -7.62
C ARG A 233 22.80 -13.40 -6.59
N THR A 234 22.43 -12.19 -6.97
CA THR A 234 22.35 -11.05 -6.05
C THR A 234 21.18 -11.24 -5.07
N ILE A 235 20.06 -11.74 -5.57
CA ILE A 235 18.87 -12.03 -4.78
C ILE A 235 19.19 -13.11 -3.75
N ASP A 236 19.79 -14.22 -4.17
CA ASP A 236 20.18 -15.32 -3.28
C ASP A 236 21.15 -14.87 -2.18
N SER A 237 22.12 -14.02 -2.55
CA SER A 237 23.06 -13.45 -1.56
C SER A 237 22.35 -12.60 -0.50
N ALA A 238 21.23 -11.96 -0.84
CA ALA A 238 20.46 -11.14 0.07
C ALA A 238 19.47 -11.94 0.95
N SER A 239 19.37 -13.26 0.78
CA SER A 239 18.40 -14.11 1.50
C SER A 239 18.54 -14.07 3.01
N ILE A 240 19.72 -13.75 3.53
CA ILE A 240 19.97 -13.60 4.98
C ILE A 240 19.46 -12.29 5.54
N ILE A 241 19.18 -11.26 4.70
CA ILE A 241 18.73 -9.95 5.16
C ILE A 241 17.25 -10.04 5.54
N SER A 242 16.96 -9.76 6.81
CA SER A 242 15.57 -9.76 7.29
C SER A 242 14.69 -8.75 6.54
N PRO A 243 13.45 -9.10 6.19
CA PRO A 243 12.48 -8.15 5.65
C PRO A 243 12.27 -6.89 6.52
N LYS A 244 12.48 -6.98 7.84
CA LYS A 244 12.44 -5.85 8.77
C LYS A 244 13.47 -4.75 8.45
N MET A 245 14.51 -5.07 7.72
CA MET A 245 15.54 -4.13 7.29
C MET A 245 15.22 -3.45 5.96
N LEU A 246 14.09 -3.75 5.35
CA LEU A 246 13.74 -3.21 4.03
C LEU A 246 13.74 -1.67 3.99
N GLY A 247 13.26 -1.00 5.03
CA GLY A 247 13.31 0.46 5.13
C GLY A 247 14.74 1.00 5.10
N LEU A 248 15.65 0.42 5.89
CA LEU A 248 17.08 0.78 5.88
C LEU A 248 17.70 0.49 4.51
N PHE A 249 17.40 -0.66 3.92
CA PHE A 249 17.89 -1.01 2.59
C PHE A 249 17.48 0.03 1.54
N MET A 250 16.21 0.46 1.56
CA MET A 250 15.70 1.50 0.67
C MET A 250 16.37 2.86 0.91
N ALA A 251 16.68 3.21 2.16
CA ALA A 251 17.36 4.46 2.50
C ALA A 251 18.83 4.51 2.02
N LEU A 252 19.53 3.36 2.10
CA LEU A 252 20.90 3.22 1.60
C LEU A 252 20.98 3.24 0.06
N THR A 253 19.95 2.73 -0.58
CA THR A 253 19.84 2.69 -2.04
C THR A 253 18.99 3.84 -2.55
N ARG A 254 18.11 3.57 -3.46
CA ARG A 254 17.12 4.49 -4.00
C ARG A 254 15.75 3.95 -3.69
N TYR A 255 15.00 4.60 -2.79
CA TYR A 255 13.66 4.18 -2.44
C TYR A 255 12.73 4.13 -3.66
N SER A 256 12.77 5.14 -4.49
CA SER A 256 11.91 5.22 -5.67
C SER A 256 12.53 6.10 -6.74
N SER A 257 11.82 6.23 -7.87
CA SER A 257 12.17 7.25 -8.87
C SER A 257 12.06 8.69 -8.34
N ARG A 258 11.67 8.90 -7.11
CA ARG A 258 11.59 10.21 -6.44
C ARG A 258 12.92 10.65 -5.85
N ASP A 259 13.83 9.72 -5.53
CA ASP A 259 15.17 10.07 -5.02
C ASP A 259 16.11 10.47 -6.14
N LEU A 260 16.82 11.58 -5.96
CA LEU A 260 17.82 12.08 -6.91
C LEU A 260 19.06 11.19 -6.96
N TYR A 261 19.53 10.77 -5.80
CA TYR A 261 20.80 10.07 -5.66
C TYR A 261 20.65 8.78 -4.88
N SER A 262 21.25 7.70 -5.37
CA SER A 262 21.56 6.54 -4.54
C SER A 262 22.94 6.78 -3.90
N ILE A 263 23.04 6.60 -2.60
CA ILE A 263 24.32 6.66 -1.89
C ILE A 263 25.15 5.43 -2.25
N LEU A 264 24.50 4.28 -2.21
CA LEU A 264 25.07 3.01 -2.66
C LEU A 264 24.22 2.40 -3.78
N ASN A 265 24.85 1.73 -4.74
CA ASN A 265 24.11 0.89 -5.64
C ASN A 265 23.58 -0.36 -4.91
N VAL A 266 22.54 -0.99 -5.46
CA VAL A 266 21.86 -2.12 -4.84
C VAL A 266 22.84 -3.28 -4.50
N SER A 267 23.72 -3.63 -5.43
CA SER A 267 24.68 -4.73 -5.20
C SER A 267 25.68 -4.42 -4.09
N SER A 268 26.14 -3.16 -4.00
CA SER A 268 27.02 -2.71 -2.91
C SER A 268 26.29 -2.73 -1.58
N THR A 269 25.02 -2.32 -1.55
CA THR A 269 24.20 -2.36 -0.33
C THR A 269 23.96 -3.78 0.14
N VAL A 270 23.64 -4.71 -0.77
CA VAL A 270 23.54 -6.14 -0.42
C VAL A 270 24.83 -6.65 0.20
N LYS A 271 25.98 -6.40 -0.45
CA LYS A 271 27.29 -6.85 0.07
C LYS A 271 27.59 -6.26 1.44
N LEU A 272 27.35 -4.96 1.64
CA LEU A 272 27.57 -4.27 2.91
C LEU A 272 26.72 -4.89 4.02
N LEU A 273 25.40 -4.96 3.82
CA LEU A 273 24.49 -5.49 4.84
C LEU A 273 24.77 -6.97 5.15
N VAL A 274 24.97 -7.79 4.14
CA VAL A 274 25.32 -9.22 4.31
C VAL A 274 26.61 -9.36 5.14
N LYS A 275 27.65 -8.59 4.84
CA LYS A 275 28.90 -8.59 5.58
C LYS A 275 28.69 -8.19 7.06
N LEU A 276 28.04 -7.06 7.31
CA LEU A 276 27.80 -6.56 8.66
C LEU A 276 26.94 -7.50 9.51
N ILE A 277 25.95 -8.14 8.91
CA ILE A 277 25.09 -9.14 9.57
C ILE A 277 25.90 -10.42 9.88
N ALA A 278 26.68 -10.91 8.92
CA ALA A 278 27.49 -12.13 9.10
C ALA A 278 28.58 -11.95 10.15
N GLU A 279 29.13 -10.75 10.27
CA GLU A 279 30.15 -10.39 11.28
C GLU A 279 29.54 -10.06 12.65
N GLY A 280 28.19 -10.10 12.78
CA GLY A 280 27.46 -9.78 14.02
C GLY A 280 27.51 -8.28 14.41
N GLN A 281 27.94 -7.41 13.49
CA GLN A 281 28.03 -5.96 13.73
C GLN A 281 26.68 -5.27 13.60
N LEU A 282 25.81 -5.76 12.71
CA LEU A 282 24.49 -5.21 12.45
C LEU A 282 23.40 -6.16 12.88
N PRO A 283 22.49 -5.78 13.79
CA PRO A 283 21.31 -6.58 14.13
C PRO A 283 20.43 -6.80 12.89
N ASN A 284 20.08 -8.03 12.61
CA ASN A 284 19.24 -8.39 11.46
C ASN A 284 17.75 -8.18 11.75
N THR A 285 17.38 -6.97 12.15
CA THR A 285 16.03 -6.58 12.55
C THR A 285 15.76 -5.11 12.27
N TYR A 286 14.56 -4.64 12.61
CA TYR A 286 14.23 -3.21 12.58
C TYR A 286 15.14 -2.42 13.53
N ILE A 287 15.64 -1.27 13.06
CA ILE A 287 16.58 -0.42 13.80
C ILE A 287 15.97 0.98 13.93
N SER A 288 15.75 1.42 15.16
CA SER A 288 15.26 2.76 15.52
C SER A 288 16.34 3.67 16.11
N ASP A 289 17.46 3.10 16.56
CA ASP A 289 18.54 3.83 17.25
C ASP A 289 19.52 4.44 16.24
N LYS A 290 19.56 5.76 16.19
CA LYS A 290 20.43 6.53 15.31
C LYS A 290 21.92 6.31 15.63
N GLU A 291 22.28 6.35 16.90
CA GLU A 291 23.68 6.27 17.31
C GLU A 291 24.26 4.88 17.12
N LEU A 292 23.45 3.86 17.37
CA LEU A 292 23.81 2.48 17.03
C LEU A 292 24.08 2.36 15.53
N LEU A 293 23.17 2.82 14.69
CA LEU A 293 23.31 2.73 13.23
C LEU A 293 24.53 3.56 12.75
N ARG A 294 24.74 4.76 13.34
CA ARG A 294 25.89 5.60 13.05
C ARG A 294 27.21 4.87 13.36
N SER A 295 27.31 4.29 14.55
CA SER A 295 28.53 3.56 14.97
C SER A 295 28.86 2.41 14.02
N ILE A 296 27.86 1.67 13.57
CA ILE A 296 28.01 0.53 12.66
C ILE A 296 28.45 0.98 11.26
N LEU A 297 27.84 2.02 10.72
CA LEU A 297 28.09 2.49 9.35
C LEU A 297 29.31 3.40 9.23
N SER A 298 29.84 3.93 10.33
CA SER A 298 30.95 4.91 10.34
C SER A 298 32.23 4.41 9.65
N THR A 299 32.44 3.11 9.57
CA THR A 299 33.59 2.50 8.88
C THR A 299 33.45 2.45 7.35
N SER A 300 32.24 2.64 6.84
CA SER A 300 31.92 2.43 5.43
C SER A 300 31.29 3.64 4.75
N ILE A 301 30.79 4.61 5.52
CA ILE A 301 30.00 5.74 5.06
C ILE A 301 30.46 6.99 5.81
N SER A 302 30.63 8.13 5.09
CA SER A 302 30.99 9.42 5.70
C SER A 302 29.87 9.96 6.60
N GLN A 303 30.21 10.92 7.46
CA GLN A 303 29.22 11.54 8.36
C GLN A 303 28.07 12.22 7.61
N ASP A 304 28.40 12.96 6.54
CA ASP A 304 27.38 13.68 5.75
C ASP A 304 26.46 12.70 5.01
N GLU A 305 27.01 11.61 4.45
CA GLU A 305 26.22 10.55 3.84
C GLU A 305 25.35 9.83 4.87
N PHE A 306 25.86 9.64 6.09
CA PHE A 306 25.07 9.03 7.17
C PHE A 306 23.85 9.89 7.53
N GLU A 307 24.01 11.20 7.70
CA GLU A 307 22.88 12.09 7.99
C GLU A 307 21.84 12.06 6.87
N LEU A 308 22.27 12.03 5.62
CA LEU A 308 21.37 11.88 4.49
C LEU A 308 20.61 10.54 4.52
N ILE A 309 21.31 9.43 4.81
CA ILE A 309 20.69 8.10 4.96
C ILE A 309 19.67 8.11 6.09
N TRP A 310 20.04 8.68 7.24
CA TRP A 310 19.17 8.74 8.39
C TRP A 310 17.89 9.53 8.11
N ASN A 311 18.00 10.69 7.48
CA ASN A 311 16.85 11.50 7.11
C ASN A 311 15.93 10.78 6.11
N ARG A 312 16.51 10.11 5.11
CA ARG A 312 15.76 9.25 4.19
C ARG A 312 15.07 8.11 4.93
N TYR A 313 15.78 7.46 5.84
CA TYR A 313 15.23 6.36 6.61
C TYR A 313 14.02 6.83 7.42
N ARG A 314 14.15 7.94 8.13
CA ARG A 314 13.03 8.52 8.90
C ARG A 314 11.83 8.93 8.02
N ALA A 315 12.08 9.38 6.81
CA ALA A 315 11.02 9.75 5.87
C ALA A 315 10.15 8.54 5.43
N ILE A 316 10.75 7.34 5.37
CA ILE A 316 10.09 6.11 4.91
C ILE A 316 9.86 5.08 6.04
N ASP A 317 10.31 5.35 7.24
CA ASP A 317 10.15 4.48 8.42
C ASP A 317 8.69 4.48 8.87
N ILE A 318 7.95 3.47 8.46
CA ILE A 318 6.51 3.38 8.74
C ILE A 318 6.19 3.26 10.24
N VAL A 319 7.10 2.72 11.05
CA VAL A 319 6.93 2.63 12.51
C VAL A 319 7.00 4.02 13.11
N TYR A 320 8.04 4.78 12.78
CA TYR A 320 8.20 6.16 13.24
C TYR A 320 7.09 7.07 12.71
N GLN A 321 6.78 6.98 11.43
CA GLN A 321 5.70 7.75 10.80
C GLN A 321 4.33 7.41 11.41
N SER A 322 4.13 6.16 11.86
CA SER A 322 2.92 5.74 12.58
C SER A 322 2.76 6.50 13.90
N GLU A 323 3.82 6.69 14.67
CA GLU A 323 3.76 7.47 15.91
C GLU A 323 3.43 8.96 15.64
N LEU A 324 3.98 9.52 14.58
CA LEU A 324 3.62 10.88 14.14
C LEU A 324 2.15 10.98 13.68
N TYR A 325 1.67 9.96 12.98
CA TYR A 325 0.28 9.89 12.55
C TYR A 325 -0.66 9.83 13.76
N LYS A 326 -0.37 9.00 14.76
CA LYS A 326 -1.14 8.90 16.00
C LYS A 326 -1.23 10.21 16.80
N GLN A 327 -0.21 11.07 16.68
CA GLN A 327 -0.17 12.39 17.33
C GLN A 327 -0.87 13.48 16.50
N SER A 328 -1.31 13.18 15.29
CA SER A 328 -1.94 14.16 14.40
C SER A 328 -3.45 14.24 14.59
N GLU A 329 -4.05 15.36 14.19
CA GLU A 329 -5.49 15.56 14.14
C GLU A 329 -6.22 14.56 13.23
N TYR A 330 -5.54 14.09 12.17
CA TYR A 330 -6.11 13.11 11.23
C TYR A 330 -6.34 11.73 11.86
N TYR A 331 -5.55 11.37 12.88
CA TYR A 331 -5.78 10.16 13.62
C TYR A 331 -6.86 10.33 14.69
N ALA A 332 -6.91 11.51 15.31
CA ALA A 332 -7.94 11.88 16.30
C ALA A 332 -9.33 11.99 15.64
N ASP A 333 -9.42 12.39 14.38
CA ASP A 333 -10.66 12.40 13.59
C ASP A 333 -11.08 10.98 13.24
N LYS A 334 -11.87 10.37 14.12
CA LYS A 334 -12.47 9.04 13.89
C LYS A 334 -13.84 9.10 13.20
N SER A 335 -14.12 10.15 12.46
CA SER A 335 -15.35 10.27 11.66
C SER A 335 -15.49 9.13 10.64
N TRP A 336 -14.38 8.47 10.30
CA TRP A 336 -14.35 7.29 9.45
C TRP A 336 -14.86 6.00 10.14
N ASP A 337 -14.92 5.96 11.46
CA ASP A 337 -15.37 4.78 12.26
C ASP A 337 -16.89 4.83 12.56
N VAL A 338 -17.61 5.72 11.89
CA VAL A 338 -19.05 5.92 12.10
C VAL A 338 -19.81 5.06 11.09
N ASN A 339 -20.61 4.13 11.63
CA ASN A 339 -21.63 3.42 10.87
C ASN A 339 -23.01 3.99 11.23
N LEU A 340 -23.62 4.72 10.29
CA LEU A 340 -24.88 5.44 10.54
C LEU A 340 -26.13 4.58 10.35
N GLN A 341 -26.01 3.32 9.88
CA GLN A 341 -27.13 2.37 9.71
C GLN A 341 -28.45 3.01 9.26
N ASP A 342 -28.39 3.80 8.18
CA ASP A 342 -29.56 4.46 7.61
C ASP A 342 -29.87 3.89 6.20
N PRO A 343 -30.74 2.86 6.11
CA PRO A 343 -31.11 2.25 4.84
C PRO A 343 -31.78 3.22 3.86
N ASP A 344 -32.51 4.21 4.38
CA ASP A 344 -33.19 5.20 3.54
C ASP A 344 -32.19 6.15 2.88
N MET A 345 -31.11 6.49 3.61
CA MET A 345 -30.02 7.29 3.03
C MET A 345 -29.28 6.48 1.96
N VAL A 346 -28.97 5.22 2.17
CA VAL A 346 -28.36 4.36 1.15
C VAL A 346 -29.24 4.27 -0.10
N LYS A 347 -30.58 4.10 0.08
CA LYS A 347 -31.54 4.10 -1.00
C LYS A 347 -31.54 5.44 -1.76
N LEU A 348 -31.57 6.56 -1.03
CA LEU A 348 -31.54 7.91 -1.61
C LEU A 348 -30.26 8.15 -2.42
N LEU A 349 -29.11 7.76 -1.89
CA LEU A 349 -27.83 7.86 -2.57
C LEU A 349 -27.79 6.99 -3.83
N ASN A 350 -28.37 5.79 -3.78
CA ASN A 350 -28.49 4.88 -4.90
C ASN A 350 -29.36 5.49 -6.02
N GLU A 351 -30.50 6.03 -5.66
CA GLU A 351 -31.40 6.69 -6.61
C GLU A 351 -30.79 7.95 -7.22
N LYS A 352 -30.03 8.72 -6.45
CA LYS A 352 -29.45 10.00 -6.87
C LYS A 352 -28.16 9.84 -7.68
N TYR A 353 -27.27 8.95 -7.27
CA TYR A 353 -25.89 8.89 -7.79
C TYR A 353 -25.56 7.61 -8.53
N PHE A 354 -26.31 6.51 -8.36
CA PHE A 354 -25.98 5.20 -8.90
C PHE A 354 -27.02 4.66 -9.89
N ARG A 355 -27.81 5.52 -10.51
CA ARG A 355 -28.86 5.10 -11.47
C ARG A 355 -28.31 4.26 -12.62
N SER A 356 -27.12 4.58 -13.12
CA SER A 356 -26.50 3.87 -14.24
C SER A 356 -25.76 2.59 -13.83
N ASN A 357 -25.39 2.47 -12.57
CA ASN A 357 -24.71 1.33 -12.00
C ASN A 357 -25.16 1.17 -10.54
N PRO A 358 -26.37 0.60 -10.30
CA PRO A 358 -26.92 0.52 -8.96
C PRO A 358 -26.04 -0.35 -8.05
N LEU A 359 -25.95 0.09 -6.80
CA LEU A 359 -25.25 -0.66 -5.76
C LEU A 359 -26.00 -1.98 -5.55
N ASP A 360 -25.28 -3.07 -5.58
CA ASP A 360 -25.80 -4.39 -5.21
C ASP A 360 -25.82 -4.50 -3.67
N LEU A 361 -26.90 -3.98 -3.07
CA LEU A 361 -27.06 -3.93 -1.61
C LEU A 361 -27.12 -5.33 -0.99
N ASP A 362 -27.50 -6.37 -1.77
CA ASP A 362 -27.55 -7.75 -1.28
C ASP A 362 -26.14 -8.34 -1.08
N ARG A 363 -25.14 -7.71 -1.69
CA ARG A 363 -23.73 -8.09 -1.54
C ARG A 363 -22.99 -7.26 -0.47
N LEU A 364 -23.57 -6.17 -0.05
CA LEU A 364 -23.03 -5.29 0.97
C LEU A 364 -23.57 -5.67 2.35
#